data_0c25bcd6f03b7fefbf36a7ee9d03d695
#
_entry.id   0c25bcd6f03b7fefbf36a7ee9d03d695
#
_cell.length_a   1.000
_cell.length_b   1.000
_cell.length_c   1.000
_cell.angle_alpha   90.00
_cell.angle_beta   90.00
_cell.angle_gamma   90.00
#
_symmetry.space_group_name_H-M   'P 1'
#
loop_
_entity.id
_entity.type
_entity.pdbx_description
1 polymer ?
#
loop_
_entity_poly.entity_id
_entity_poly.type
_entity_poly.pdbx_seq_one_letter_code
_entity_poly.pdbx_strand_id
1 'polypeptide(L)'
;MADQDPKLRPGLRPKLSVNIGRRRVITAMGTLAAASWLPHSIRAQSIMPEAEILIIGGGIAGASTAFHLAQHGRDVTLLERGEIASEASGQNMGGLGGPGWGNVPNLQSYLTMGSVEIFKQLQNDMGYDMEFRLSGSLTGIHTEEQYEYLQDRMLSLRSNGYDGELLTPKEAHAIEPEVNLDLLGYMYTPRRGQADPVKSTQAF
;
A
#
# COMPACT_ATOMS: atom_id res chain seq x y z
N MET A 1 3.22 27.65 7.31
CA MET A 1 4.00 26.80 6.37
C MET A 1 2.98 26.08 5.53
N ALA A 2 2.94 26.39 4.22
CA ALA A 2 1.84 26.07 3.34
C ALA A 2 1.71 24.56 3.13
N ASP A 3 0.49 24.13 3.29
CA ASP A 3 -0.11 22.86 2.98
C ASP A 3 0.17 22.53 1.49
N GLN A 4 1.13 21.64 1.23
CA GLN A 4 1.29 21.00 -0.06
C GLN A 4 0.72 19.59 0.06
N ASP A 5 -0.60 19.53 -0.10
CA ASP A 5 -1.34 18.29 -0.35
C ASP A 5 -0.70 17.58 -1.57
N PRO A 6 -0.13 16.38 -1.43
CA PRO A 6 0.50 15.67 -2.55
C PRO A 6 -0.59 15.05 -3.44
N LYS A 7 -1.29 15.90 -4.22
CA LYS A 7 -2.23 15.42 -5.23
C LYS A 7 -1.45 14.72 -6.34
N LEU A 8 -1.73 13.44 -6.54
CA LEU A 8 -1.29 12.68 -7.70
C LEU A 8 -1.74 13.43 -8.97
N ARG A 9 -0.84 13.54 -9.94
CA ARG A 9 -1.16 14.24 -11.21
C ARG A 9 -2.03 13.33 -12.08
N PRO A 10 -3.31 13.65 -12.33
CA PRO A 10 -4.14 12.86 -13.24
C PRO A 10 -3.57 12.93 -14.66
N GLY A 11 -3.47 11.80 -15.32
CA GLY A 11 -3.10 11.69 -16.73
C GLY A 11 -1.67 11.29 -17.06
N LEU A 12 -0.72 11.26 -16.11
CA LEU A 12 0.59 10.66 -16.34
C LEU A 12 0.53 9.16 -16.01
N ARG A 13 0.27 8.33 -17.02
CA ARG A 13 0.62 6.91 -16.89
C ARG A 13 2.15 6.83 -16.91
N PRO A 14 2.82 6.38 -15.83
CA PRO A 14 4.25 6.22 -15.86
C PRO A 14 4.62 5.26 -16.98
N LYS A 15 5.57 5.63 -17.83
CA LYS A 15 6.19 4.69 -18.76
C LYS A 15 7.08 3.77 -17.94
N LEU A 16 6.48 2.81 -17.25
CA LEU A 16 7.21 1.71 -16.63
C LEU A 16 7.76 0.82 -17.75
N SER A 17 9.02 0.98 -18.06
CA SER A 17 9.71 0.08 -18.96
C SER A 17 10.32 -1.06 -18.15
N VAL A 18 9.77 -2.23 -18.36
CA VAL A 18 10.41 -3.54 -18.29
C VAL A 18 10.47 -4.23 -16.94
N ASN A 19 9.55 -5.15 -16.79
CA ASN A 19 9.68 -6.32 -15.92
C ASN A 19 10.64 -7.32 -16.60
N ILE A 20 11.91 -7.39 -16.16
CA ILE A 20 12.87 -8.42 -16.62
C ILE A 20 12.77 -9.60 -15.66
N GLY A 21 11.80 -10.48 -15.88
CA GLY A 21 11.69 -11.73 -15.14
C GLY A 21 12.95 -12.62 -15.33
N ARG A 22 13.22 -13.46 -14.34
CA ARG A 22 14.35 -14.41 -14.28
C ARG A 22 14.60 -15.18 -15.60
N ARG A 23 13.55 -15.49 -16.36
CA ARG A 23 13.63 -16.14 -17.68
C ARG A 23 14.34 -15.31 -18.75
N ARG A 24 14.19 -14.00 -18.73
CA ARG A 24 14.86 -13.09 -19.68
C ARG A 24 16.34 -12.89 -19.36
N VAL A 25 16.71 -12.90 -18.08
CA VAL A 25 18.11 -12.85 -17.65
C VAL A 25 18.84 -14.12 -18.06
N ILE A 26 18.21 -15.31 -17.94
CA ILE A 26 18.80 -16.59 -18.40
C ILE A 26 18.90 -16.63 -19.92
N THR A 27 17.93 -16.11 -20.66
CA THR A 27 17.98 -16.01 -22.13
C THR A 27 19.08 -15.04 -22.58
N ALA A 28 19.26 -13.92 -21.88
CA ALA A 28 20.37 -12.98 -22.16
C ALA A 28 21.75 -13.60 -21.84
N MET A 29 21.85 -14.44 -20.80
CA MET A 29 23.08 -15.20 -20.51
C MET A 29 23.35 -16.29 -21.54
N GLY A 30 22.31 -16.97 -22.05
CA GLY A 30 22.44 -17.95 -23.14
C GLY A 30 22.90 -17.34 -24.45
N THR A 31 22.47 -16.14 -24.79
CA THR A 31 22.95 -15.40 -25.96
C THR A 31 24.35 -14.83 -25.78
N LEU A 32 24.78 -14.55 -24.54
CA LEU A 32 26.16 -14.13 -24.25
C LEU A 32 27.19 -15.26 -24.47
N ALA A 33 26.81 -16.51 -24.24
CA ALA A 33 27.69 -17.66 -24.53
C ALA A 33 27.94 -17.83 -26.04
N ALA A 34 26.98 -17.50 -26.90
CA ALA A 34 27.15 -17.52 -28.36
C ALA A 34 27.92 -16.28 -28.87
N ALA A 35 27.96 -15.19 -28.13
CA ALA A 35 28.65 -13.94 -28.49
C ALA A 35 30.17 -13.98 -28.21
N SER A 36 30.71 -15.10 -27.67
CA SER A 36 32.15 -15.26 -27.38
C SER A 36 33.04 -15.18 -28.64
N TRP A 37 32.46 -15.29 -29.80
CA TRP A 37 33.16 -15.22 -31.10
C TRP A 37 33.08 -13.83 -31.78
N LEU A 38 32.42 -12.84 -31.16
CA LEU A 38 32.33 -11.47 -31.71
C LEU A 38 33.50 -10.62 -31.24
N PRO A 39 34.01 -9.70 -32.10
CA PRO A 39 35.07 -8.77 -31.74
C PRO A 39 34.72 -7.99 -30.48
N HIS A 40 35.73 -7.71 -29.64
CA HIS A 40 35.56 -7.03 -28.34
C HIS A 40 34.82 -5.68 -28.41
N SER A 41 34.83 -5.02 -29.55
CA SER A 41 34.12 -3.75 -29.79
C SER A 41 32.59 -3.87 -29.82
N ILE A 42 32.04 -5.10 -30.04
CA ILE A 42 30.61 -5.35 -30.05
C ILE A 42 30.14 -5.88 -28.67
N ARG A 43 31.08 -6.33 -27.83
CA ARG A 43 30.79 -6.83 -26.48
C ARG A 43 30.35 -5.77 -25.48
N ALA A 44 30.66 -4.52 -25.74
CA ALA A 44 30.46 -3.44 -24.76
C ALA A 44 29.11 -2.68 -24.91
N GLN A 45 28.35 -2.96 -25.93
CA GLN A 45 26.94 -2.49 -25.96
C GLN A 45 26.05 -3.49 -25.23
N SER A 46 26.22 -3.59 -23.93
CA SER A 46 25.24 -4.23 -23.09
C SER A 46 23.94 -3.43 -23.25
N ILE A 47 22.90 -4.10 -23.72
CA ILE A 47 21.51 -3.63 -23.81
C ILE A 47 20.95 -3.53 -22.37
N MET A 48 21.66 -2.85 -21.49
CA MET A 48 21.13 -2.47 -20.19
C MET A 48 20.57 -1.08 -20.35
N PRO A 49 19.26 -0.90 -20.23
CA PRO A 49 18.73 0.46 -20.19
C PRO A 49 19.41 1.19 -19.04
N GLU A 50 20.07 2.30 -19.34
CA GLU A 50 20.53 3.20 -18.30
C GLU A 50 19.30 3.72 -17.57
N ALA A 51 19.18 3.39 -16.29
CA ALA A 51 18.16 3.95 -15.43
C ALA A 51 18.85 4.87 -14.42
N GLU A 52 18.26 6.01 -14.17
CA GLU A 52 18.73 6.90 -13.10
C GLU A 52 18.58 6.26 -11.73
N ILE A 53 17.49 5.51 -11.55
CA ILE A 53 17.15 4.84 -10.29
C ILE A 53 16.78 3.38 -10.56
N LEU A 54 17.46 2.49 -9.85
CA LEU A 54 17.17 1.06 -9.88
C LEU A 54 16.50 0.63 -8.56
N ILE A 55 15.31 0.04 -8.66
CA ILE A 55 14.58 -0.52 -7.53
C ILE A 55 14.59 -2.04 -7.63
N ILE A 56 14.93 -2.72 -6.56
CA ILE A 56 14.98 -4.18 -6.50
C ILE A 56 13.84 -4.67 -5.61
N GLY A 57 12.91 -5.43 -6.19
CA GLY A 57 11.75 -6.02 -5.56
C GLY A 57 10.44 -5.38 -6.00
N GLY A 58 9.50 -6.21 -6.49
CA GLY A 58 8.17 -5.84 -6.97
C GLY A 58 7.06 -6.03 -5.92
N GLY A 59 7.39 -5.91 -4.63
CA GLY A 59 6.40 -5.79 -3.57
C GLY A 59 5.84 -4.38 -3.48
N ILE A 60 4.86 -4.16 -2.59
CA ILE A 60 4.16 -2.86 -2.43
C ILE A 60 5.13 -1.69 -2.21
N ALA A 61 6.20 -1.89 -1.43
CA ALA A 61 7.19 -0.85 -1.19
C ALA A 61 7.94 -0.46 -2.46
N GLY A 62 8.45 -1.44 -3.22
CA GLY A 62 9.16 -1.17 -4.46
C GLY A 62 8.26 -0.60 -5.55
N ALA A 63 7.06 -1.16 -5.74
CA ALA A 63 6.09 -0.70 -6.73
C ALA A 63 5.65 0.74 -6.44
N SER A 64 5.24 1.05 -5.20
CA SER A 64 4.84 2.41 -4.83
C SER A 64 5.98 3.42 -4.93
N THR A 65 7.21 3.03 -4.57
CA THR A 65 8.38 3.89 -4.74
C THR A 65 8.64 4.19 -6.21
N ALA A 66 8.60 3.15 -7.08
CA ALA A 66 8.77 3.32 -8.51
C ALA A 66 7.70 4.25 -9.11
N PHE A 67 6.45 4.03 -8.73
CA PHE A 67 5.32 4.83 -9.17
C PHE A 67 5.49 6.31 -8.80
N HIS A 68 5.75 6.62 -7.54
CA HIS A 68 5.89 8.00 -7.11
C HIS A 68 7.11 8.70 -7.72
N LEU A 69 8.25 8.02 -7.85
CA LEU A 69 9.41 8.58 -8.53
C LEU A 69 9.13 8.87 -10.01
N ALA A 70 8.46 7.94 -10.71
CA ALA A 70 8.05 8.13 -12.09
C ALA A 70 7.03 9.28 -12.25
N GLN A 71 6.10 9.45 -11.31
CA GLN A 71 5.18 10.60 -11.24
C GLN A 71 5.94 11.94 -11.11
N HIS A 72 7.11 11.93 -10.50
CA HIS A 72 8.00 13.10 -10.38
C HIS A 72 8.97 13.23 -11.56
N GLY A 73 8.78 12.46 -12.63
CA GLY A 73 9.56 12.53 -13.86
C GLY A 73 10.94 11.89 -13.78
N ARG A 74 11.18 11.02 -12.78
CA ARG A 74 12.45 10.29 -12.67
C ARG A 74 12.45 9.06 -13.57
N ASP A 75 13.61 8.73 -14.12
CA ASP A 75 13.79 7.49 -14.89
C ASP A 75 14.07 6.32 -13.93
N VAL A 76 13.10 5.41 -13.82
CA VAL A 76 13.12 4.32 -12.84
C VAL A 76 13.01 2.98 -13.52
N THR A 77 13.90 2.06 -13.15
CA THR A 77 13.80 0.65 -13.50
C THR A 77 13.51 -0.18 -12.24
N LEU A 78 12.44 -0.97 -12.27
CA LEU A 78 12.12 -1.94 -11.22
C LEU A 78 12.48 -3.35 -11.68
N LEU A 79 13.29 -4.03 -10.87
CA LEU A 79 13.67 -5.43 -11.06
C LEU A 79 12.91 -6.31 -10.07
N GLU A 80 12.20 -7.31 -10.59
CA GLU A 80 11.54 -8.34 -9.79
C GLU A 80 11.96 -9.73 -10.29
N ARG A 81 12.28 -10.63 -9.37
CA ARG A 81 12.73 -12.00 -9.70
C ARG A 81 11.58 -12.91 -10.13
N GLY A 82 10.38 -12.62 -9.71
CA GLY A 82 9.16 -13.38 -9.99
C GLY A 82 8.10 -12.51 -10.63
N GLU A 83 6.92 -12.53 -10.05
CA GLU A 83 5.81 -11.68 -10.43
C GLU A 83 5.60 -10.58 -9.38
N ILE A 84 5.04 -9.46 -9.79
CA ILE A 84 4.67 -8.38 -8.88
C ILE A 84 3.71 -8.92 -7.82
N ALA A 85 3.99 -8.59 -6.55
CA ALA A 85 3.22 -9.04 -5.39
C ALA A 85 3.21 -10.57 -5.11
N SER A 86 4.09 -11.35 -5.70
CA SER A 86 4.09 -12.82 -5.52
C SER A 86 4.46 -13.31 -4.11
N GLU A 87 5.06 -12.46 -3.31
CA GLU A 87 5.49 -12.75 -1.94
C GLU A 87 4.56 -12.06 -0.90
N ALA A 88 5.11 -11.61 0.22
CA ALA A 88 4.36 -11.05 1.36
C ALA A 88 3.35 -9.95 0.99
N SER A 89 3.64 -9.15 -0.04
CA SER A 89 2.75 -8.08 -0.47
C SER A 89 1.45 -8.56 -1.09
N GLY A 90 1.42 -9.75 -1.66
CA GLY A 90 0.20 -10.36 -2.20
C GLY A 90 -0.43 -11.40 -1.26
N GLN A 91 0.26 -11.75 -0.16
CA GLN A 91 -0.17 -12.82 0.75
C GLN A 91 -0.56 -12.27 2.13
N ASN A 92 -1.29 -11.17 2.16
CA ASN A 92 -1.81 -10.56 3.37
C ASN A 92 -3.30 -10.29 3.26
N MET A 93 -3.93 -9.82 4.34
CA MET A 93 -5.38 -9.58 4.37
C MET A 93 -5.82 -8.25 3.72
N GLY A 94 -4.90 -7.47 3.17
CA GLY A 94 -5.20 -6.20 2.50
C GLY A 94 -5.73 -5.09 3.41
N GLY A 95 -5.51 -5.18 4.71
CA GLY A 95 -5.99 -4.18 5.66
C GLY A 95 -5.30 -2.83 5.50
N LEU A 96 -6.07 -1.76 5.47
CA LEU A 96 -5.62 -0.39 5.25
C LEU A 96 -6.19 0.59 6.27
N GLY A 97 -5.43 1.65 6.52
CA GLY A 97 -5.91 2.79 7.30
C GLY A 97 -5.96 2.58 8.80
N GLY A 98 -6.69 3.47 9.44
CA GLY A 98 -6.79 3.58 10.89
C GLY A 98 -5.63 4.36 11.51
N PRO A 99 -5.85 4.92 12.71
CA PRO A 99 -4.86 5.79 13.38
C PRO A 99 -3.68 5.02 13.99
N GLY A 100 -3.59 3.70 13.80
CA GLY A 100 -2.58 2.86 14.44
C GLY A 100 -2.80 2.69 15.95
N TRP A 101 -1.78 2.23 16.66
CA TRP A 101 -1.77 2.08 18.11
C TRP A 101 -0.89 3.15 18.77
N GLY A 102 -1.05 3.30 20.08
CA GLY A 102 -0.31 4.29 20.88
C GLY A 102 -0.91 5.70 20.84
N ASN A 103 -0.17 6.66 21.33
CA ASN A 103 -0.59 8.06 21.37
C ASN A 103 -0.62 8.66 19.97
N VAL A 104 -1.67 9.41 19.67
CA VAL A 104 -1.82 10.10 18.39
C VAL A 104 -1.77 11.63 18.62
N PRO A 105 -1.27 12.43 17.66
CA PRO A 105 -0.71 12.01 16.37
C PRO A 105 0.68 11.39 16.50
N ASN A 106 0.98 10.42 15.67
CA ASN A 106 2.31 9.84 15.54
C ASN A 106 2.63 9.55 14.06
N LEU A 107 3.87 9.16 13.77
CA LEU A 107 4.27 8.89 12.39
C LEU A 107 3.41 7.79 11.74
N GLN A 108 3.07 6.74 12.48
CA GLN A 108 2.23 5.66 11.97
C GLN A 108 0.85 6.18 11.58
N SER A 109 0.18 6.96 12.45
CA SER A 109 -1.14 7.52 12.15
C SER A 109 -1.12 8.43 10.92
N TYR A 110 -0.07 9.24 10.77
CA TYR A 110 0.11 10.10 9.61
C TYR A 110 0.27 9.28 8.31
N LEU A 111 1.16 8.29 8.31
CA LEU A 111 1.44 7.46 7.13
C LEU A 111 0.23 6.59 6.75
N THR A 112 -0.45 5.98 7.71
CA THR A 112 -1.59 5.11 7.42
C THR A 112 -2.78 5.89 6.89
N MET A 113 -3.05 7.07 7.42
CA MET A 113 -4.13 7.93 6.92
C MET A 113 -3.80 8.51 5.53
N GLY A 114 -2.55 8.92 5.30
CA GLY A 114 -2.09 9.34 3.98
C GLY A 114 -2.21 8.24 2.94
N SER A 115 -1.90 6.99 3.31
CA SER A 115 -2.07 5.85 2.42
C SER A 115 -3.52 5.63 1.97
N VAL A 116 -4.49 5.83 2.85
CA VAL A 116 -5.92 5.74 2.50
C VAL A 116 -6.28 6.73 1.39
N GLU A 117 -5.80 7.96 1.48
CA GLU A 117 -6.08 8.97 0.45
C GLU A 117 -5.41 8.62 -0.90
N ILE A 118 -4.20 8.06 -0.87
CA ILE A 118 -3.53 7.54 -2.09
C ILE A 118 -4.37 6.43 -2.73
N PHE A 119 -4.87 5.47 -1.96
CA PHE A 119 -5.70 4.38 -2.47
C PHE A 119 -7.03 4.88 -3.06
N LYS A 120 -7.65 5.88 -2.42
CA LYS A 120 -8.83 6.55 -3.00
C LYS A 120 -8.53 7.17 -4.36
N GLN A 121 -7.41 7.90 -4.48
CA GLN A 121 -7.01 8.53 -5.72
C GLN A 121 -6.71 7.50 -6.82
N LEU A 122 -5.97 6.43 -6.49
CA LEU A 122 -5.68 5.35 -7.43
C LEU A 122 -6.96 4.72 -7.97
N GLN A 123 -7.92 4.39 -7.11
CA GLN A 123 -9.15 3.73 -7.54
C GLN A 123 -10.14 4.70 -8.21
N ASN A 124 -10.43 5.84 -7.59
CA ASN A 124 -11.53 6.71 -8.03
C ASN A 124 -11.10 7.70 -9.13
N ASP A 125 -9.88 8.22 -9.05
CA ASP A 125 -9.41 9.25 -9.98
C ASP A 125 -8.62 8.66 -11.16
N MET A 126 -7.88 7.57 -10.91
CA MET A 126 -7.04 6.91 -11.92
C MET A 126 -7.66 5.64 -12.50
N GLY A 127 -8.74 5.14 -11.91
CA GLY A 127 -9.52 4.01 -12.42
C GLY A 127 -8.88 2.64 -12.23
N TYR A 128 -7.96 2.47 -11.26
CA TYR A 128 -7.41 1.16 -10.93
C TYR A 128 -8.38 0.39 -10.04
N ASP A 129 -8.84 -0.76 -10.50
CA ASP A 129 -9.69 -1.66 -9.72
C ASP A 129 -8.85 -2.44 -8.70
N MET A 130 -8.75 -1.91 -7.49
CA MET A 130 -8.06 -2.57 -6.38
C MET A 130 -9.03 -3.22 -5.39
N GLU A 131 -10.32 -3.20 -5.68
CA GLU A 131 -11.38 -3.61 -4.74
C GLU A 131 -11.31 -2.86 -3.40
N PHE A 132 -10.80 -1.63 -3.43
CA PHE A 132 -10.64 -0.83 -2.23
C PHE A 132 -11.98 -0.39 -1.67
N ARG A 133 -12.20 -0.67 -0.38
CA ARG A 133 -13.41 -0.33 0.36
C ARG A 133 -13.07 0.20 1.74
N LEU A 134 -13.71 1.30 2.16
CA LEU A 134 -13.70 1.78 3.54
C LEU A 134 -14.92 1.20 4.26
N SER A 135 -14.77 0.04 4.83
CA SER A 135 -15.82 -0.66 5.58
C SER A 135 -15.84 -0.34 7.07
N GLY A 136 -14.82 0.35 7.54
CA GLY A 136 -14.60 0.53 8.97
C GLY A 136 -13.99 -0.71 9.62
N SER A 137 -13.84 -0.65 10.95
CA SER A 137 -13.37 -1.76 11.76
C SER A 137 -14.01 -1.71 13.14
N LEU A 138 -14.48 -2.85 13.61
CA LEU A 138 -14.96 -3.06 14.97
C LEU A 138 -13.88 -3.80 15.76
N THR A 139 -13.51 -3.26 16.93
CA THR A 139 -12.61 -3.91 17.89
C THR A 139 -13.41 -4.23 19.15
N GLY A 140 -13.57 -5.53 19.46
CA GLY A 140 -14.33 -5.98 20.63
C GLY A 140 -13.65 -5.62 21.95
N ILE A 141 -14.46 -5.28 22.95
CA ILE A 141 -14.04 -4.91 24.30
C ILE A 141 -14.47 -6.01 25.26
N HIS A 142 -13.50 -6.71 25.83
CA HIS A 142 -13.73 -7.91 26.64
C HIS A 142 -13.68 -7.64 28.16
N THR A 143 -12.95 -6.60 28.60
CA THR A 143 -12.75 -6.29 30.01
C THR A 143 -12.98 -4.82 30.32
N GLU A 144 -13.30 -4.49 31.58
CA GLU A 144 -13.45 -3.11 32.03
C GLU A 144 -12.15 -2.30 31.82
N GLU A 145 -11.00 -2.90 32.05
CA GLU A 145 -9.70 -2.26 31.82
C GLU A 145 -9.52 -1.86 30.35
N GLN A 146 -9.93 -2.75 29.42
CA GLN A 146 -9.94 -2.45 27.98
C GLN A 146 -10.92 -1.33 27.66
N TYR A 147 -12.08 -1.32 28.32
CA TYR A 147 -13.10 -0.31 28.11
C TYR A 147 -12.57 1.08 28.51
N GLU A 148 -12.01 1.21 29.72
CA GLU A 148 -11.39 2.46 30.20
C GLU A 148 -10.28 2.93 29.28
N TYR A 149 -9.36 2.05 28.90
CA TYR A 149 -8.26 2.37 27.97
C TYR A 149 -8.79 2.89 26.64
N LEU A 150 -9.81 2.23 26.06
CA LEU A 150 -10.38 2.63 24.78
C LEU A 150 -11.20 3.91 24.87
N GLN A 151 -11.80 4.20 26.01
CA GLN A 151 -12.47 5.46 26.28
C GLN A 151 -11.50 6.64 26.24
N ASP A 152 -10.39 6.55 26.96
CA ASP A 152 -9.31 7.56 26.94
C ASP A 152 -8.72 7.70 25.52
N ARG A 153 -8.50 6.58 24.86
CA ARG A 153 -8.02 6.55 23.48
C ARG A 153 -8.99 7.26 22.53
N MET A 154 -10.28 7.06 22.67
CA MET A 154 -11.29 7.73 21.84
C MET A 154 -11.27 9.25 22.04
N LEU A 155 -11.09 9.72 23.27
CA LEU A 155 -10.96 11.16 23.53
C LEU A 155 -9.69 11.71 22.85
N SER A 156 -8.57 11.00 22.94
CA SER A 156 -7.33 11.38 22.27
C SER A 156 -7.46 11.37 20.74
N LEU A 157 -8.12 10.37 20.15
CA LEU A 157 -8.36 10.31 18.72
C LEU A 157 -9.20 11.50 18.24
N ARG A 158 -10.33 11.77 18.87
CA ARG A 158 -11.23 12.87 18.50
C ARG A 158 -10.57 14.25 18.65
N SER A 159 -9.79 14.47 19.72
CA SER A 159 -9.07 15.73 19.91
C SER A 159 -8.00 15.99 18.84
N ASN A 160 -7.55 14.96 18.15
CA ASN A 160 -6.58 15.03 17.05
C ASN A 160 -7.21 14.88 15.66
N GLY A 161 -8.55 14.99 15.54
CA GLY A 161 -9.26 14.98 14.27
C GLY A 161 -9.43 13.58 13.64
N TYR A 162 -9.27 12.52 14.43
CA TYR A 162 -9.55 11.16 13.99
C TYR A 162 -10.97 10.76 14.38
N ASP A 163 -11.68 10.14 13.43
CA ASP A 163 -13.02 9.62 13.68
C ASP A 163 -12.96 8.29 14.43
N GLY A 164 -13.90 8.10 15.33
CA GLY A 164 -14.09 6.84 16.03
C GLY A 164 -15.20 6.94 17.08
N GLU A 165 -15.78 5.81 17.41
CA GLU A 165 -16.90 5.71 18.33
C GLU A 165 -16.77 4.49 19.23
N LEU A 166 -17.25 4.61 20.48
CA LEU A 166 -17.55 3.45 21.33
C LEU A 166 -19.02 3.10 21.13
N LEU A 167 -19.26 1.85 20.78
CA LEU A 167 -20.58 1.33 20.49
C LEU A 167 -20.97 0.27 21.54
N THR A 168 -22.24 0.24 21.87
CA THR A 168 -22.83 -0.91 22.56
C THR A 168 -22.80 -2.14 21.63
N PRO A 169 -22.88 -3.37 22.17
CA PRO A 169 -22.97 -4.57 21.34
C PRO A 169 -24.14 -4.54 20.36
N LYS A 170 -25.26 -3.94 20.76
CA LYS A 170 -26.45 -3.79 19.89
C LYS A 170 -26.22 -2.84 18.73
N GLU A 171 -25.53 -1.73 18.96
CA GLU A 171 -25.16 -0.78 17.90
C GLU A 171 -24.13 -1.39 16.94
N ALA A 172 -23.16 -2.11 17.48
CA ALA A 172 -22.17 -2.84 16.66
C ALA A 172 -22.84 -3.94 15.80
N HIS A 173 -23.82 -4.65 16.35
CA HIS A 173 -24.63 -5.66 15.63
C HIS A 173 -25.43 -5.06 14.46
N ALA A 174 -25.83 -3.81 14.56
CA ALA A 174 -26.50 -3.13 13.44
C ALA A 174 -25.54 -2.84 12.26
N ILE A 175 -24.23 -2.78 12.52
CA ILE A 175 -23.19 -2.61 11.50
C ILE A 175 -22.74 -3.96 10.96
N GLU A 176 -22.49 -4.91 11.86
CA GLU A 176 -22.01 -6.26 11.55
C GLU A 176 -22.83 -7.28 12.35
N PRO A 177 -23.75 -8.00 11.71
CA PRO A 177 -24.67 -8.92 12.40
C PRO A 177 -24.00 -10.10 13.10
N GLU A 178 -22.77 -10.44 12.73
CA GLU A 178 -22.05 -11.59 13.30
C GLU A 178 -21.20 -11.21 14.53
N VAL A 179 -21.32 -9.99 15.07
CA VAL A 179 -20.57 -9.59 16.27
C VAL A 179 -21.11 -10.31 17.52
N ASN A 180 -20.22 -10.54 18.48
CA ASN A 180 -20.60 -11.13 19.77
C ASN A 180 -21.32 -10.10 20.65
N LEU A 181 -22.56 -10.37 20.98
CA LEU A 181 -23.41 -9.51 21.82
C LEU A 181 -23.08 -9.58 23.32
N ASP A 182 -22.27 -10.56 23.77
CA ASP A 182 -21.91 -10.75 25.17
C ASP A 182 -20.69 -9.89 25.59
N LEU A 183 -20.11 -9.12 24.67
CA LEU A 183 -18.99 -8.21 24.96
C LEU A 183 -19.48 -6.94 25.66
N LEU A 184 -18.55 -6.25 26.35
CA LEU A 184 -18.83 -4.97 27.00
C LEU A 184 -19.15 -3.85 26.02
N GLY A 185 -18.60 -3.93 24.80
CA GLY A 185 -18.81 -2.95 23.74
C GLY A 185 -17.83 -3.15 22.59
N TYR A 186 -17.80 -2.16 21.71
CA TYR A 186 -16.94 -2.16 20.53
C TYR A 186 -16.37 -0.76 20.30
N MET A 187 -15.09 -0.69 19.89
CA MET A 187 -14.54 0.51 19.31
C MET A 187 -14.72 0.43 17.79
N TYR A 188 -15.43 1.37 17.21
CA TYR A 188 -15.58 1.53 15.76
C TYR A 188 -14.66 2.61 15.22
N THR A 189 -13.94 2.29 14.14
CA THR A 189 -13.07 3.23 13.42
C THR A 189 -13.44 3.24 11.94
N PRO A 190 -14.12 4.31 11.44
CA PRO A 190 -14.70 4.32 10.09
C PRO A 190 -13.64 4.41 8.97
N ARG A 191 -12.46 4.97 9.25
CA ARG A 191 -11.40 5.13 8.25
C ARG A 191 -10.44 3.93 8.21
N ARG A 192 -10.98 2.74 8.41
CA ARG A 192 -10.28 1.48 8.08
C ARG A 192 -10.98 0.82 6.91
N GLY A 193 -10.20 0.15 6.09
CA GLY A 193 -10.71 -0.53 4.93
C GLY A 193 -9.85 -1.70 4.52
N GLN A 194 -10.17 -2.21 3.37
CA GLN A 194 -9.47 -3.32 2.74
C GLN A 194 -9.33 -3.06 1.25
N ALA A 195 -8.27 -3.61 0.68
CA ALA A 195 -8.09 -3.69 -0.77
C ALA A 195 -7.49 -5.04 -1.11
N ASP A 196 -7.68 -5.53 -2.33
CA ASP A 196 -6.97 -6.71 -2.81
C ASP A 196 -5.46 -6.43 -2.81
N PRO A 197 -4.65 -7.20 -2.08
CA PRO A 197 -3.23 -6.91 -1.91
C PRO A 197 -2.41 -7.06 -3.19
N VAL A 198 -2.78 -7.99 -4.08
CA VAL A 198 -2.12 -8.19 -5.38
C VAL A 198 -2.47 -7.04 -6.31
N LYS A 199 -3.77 -6.77 -6.48
CA LYS A 199 -4.26 -5.66 -7.32
C LYS A 199 -3.73 -4.31 -6.85
N SER A 200 -3.66 -4.09 -5.52
CA SER A 200 -3.11 -2.88 -4.93
C SER A 200 -1.65 -2.66 -5.27
N THR A 201 -0.84 -3.73 -5.21
CA THR A 201 0.57 -3.65 -5.57
C THR A 201 0.77 -3.44 -7.07
N GLN A 202 -0.10 -4.00 -7.90
CA GLN A 202 -0.07 -3.86 -9.36
C GLN A 202 -0.59 -2.51 -9.85
N ALA A 203 -1.38 -1.80 -9.03
CA ALA A 203 -1.91 -0.48 -9.35
C ALA A 203 -0.84 0.62 -9.30
N PHE A 204 0.23 0.39 -8.54
CA PHE A 204 1.41 1.23 -8.53
C PHE A 204 2.34 0.88 -9.70
#